data_db8adee3b4b38363b7083d51dbd2e0d1
#
_entry.id   db8adee3b4b38363b7083d51dbd2e0d1
#
_cell.length_a   1.000
_cell.length_b   1.000
_cell.length_c   1.000
_cell.angle_alpha   90.00
_cell.angle_beta   90.00
_cell.angle_gamma   90.00
#
_symmetry.space_group_name_H-M   'P 1'
#
loop_
_entity.id
_entity.type
_entity.pdbx_description
1 polymer ?
#
loop_
_entity_poly.entity_id
_entity_poly.type
_entity_poly.pdbx_seq_one_letter_code
_entity_poly.pdbx_strand_id
1 'polypeptide(L)'
;MAAKVHPKLAVPSLIQPPMAPPAAMAAGDSVMKTKAAAAGGDVVLTVWRKSLLFNCRGFTVFDASGDLVYRVDSYAADSRAEVVLMDAAGVPVLTVRRKKAIGSQLGLGGDQWLVHPGEETRLPPLYAVKRTPQYVRGGGSVKTMAHVAPCGVALGAGGGGGYEIEGSYLRRSCAVYDARRRAVVAEVQAKEAVGTDVFRLVVRPGMEVSVAMAVVLALEQMFGKPSLLRSWSS
;
A
#
# COMPACT_ATOMS: atom_id res chain seq x y z
N MET A 1 -41.01 9.85 70.53
CA MET A 1 -40.82 9.95 69.10
C MET A 1 -39.40 10.45 68.80
N ALA A 2 -38.50 9.56 68.45
CA ALA A 2 -37.10 9.88 68.25
C ALA A 2 -36.80 10.05 66.76
N ALA A 3 -36.33 11.23 66.30
CA ALA A 3 -35.94 11.51 64.95
C ALA A 3 -34.52 10.99 64.68
N LYS A 4 -34.38 10.12 63.75
CA LYS A 4 -33.08 9.61 63.26
C LYS A 4 -32.40 10.59 62.33
N VAL A 5 -31.28 11.14 62.75
CA VAL A 5 -30.44 12.00 61.93
C VAL A 5 -29.41 11.11 61.23
N HIS A 6 -29.40 11.09 59.87
CA HIS A 6 -28.36 10.46 59.10
C HIS A 6 -27.21 11.42 58.82
N PRO A 7 -25.95 11.05 59.02
CA PRO A 7 -24.83 11.89 58.64
C PRO A 7 -24.62 11.84 57.10
N LYS A 8 -24.54 12.99 56.45
CA LYS A 8 -24.12 13.21 55.10
C LYS A 8 -22.60 12.94 54.99
N LEU A 9 -22.21 11.89 54.29
CA LEU A 9 -20.85 11.69 53.88
C LEU A 9 -20.52 12.66 52.73
N ALA A 10 -19.58 13.54 52.96
CA ALA A 10 -19.00 14.42 51.96
C ALA A 10 -18.05 13.62 51.07
N VAL A 11 -18.30 13.62 49.77
CA VAL A 11 -17.42 13.03 48.76
C VAL A 11 -16.29 14.02 48.46
N PRO A 12 -15.01 13.66 48.52
CA PRO A 12 -13.93 14.57 48.16
C PRO A 12 -13.96 14.83 46.64
N SER A 13 -13.96 16.12 46.28
CA SER A 13 -13.85 16.61 44.92
C SER A 13 -12.50 16.20 44.35
N LEU A 14 -12.49 15.32 43.35
CA LEU A 14 -11.29 15.04 42.55
C LEU A 14 -10.97 16.27 41.70
N ILE A 15 -9.89 16.93 42.07
CA ILE A 15 -9.26 18.00 41.32
C ILE A 15 -8.73 17.38 40.04
N GLN A 16 -9.37 17.68 38.91
CA GLN A 16 -8.83 17.36 37.59
C GLN A 16 -7.59 18.25 37.34
N PRO A 17 -6.47 17.68 36.88
CA PRO A 17 -5.34 18.49 36.43
C PRO A 17 -5.75 19.28 35.15
N PRO A 18 -5.19 20.48 34.93
CA PRO A 18 -5.52 21.31 33.80
C PRO A 18 -5.13 20.59 32.50
N MET A 19 -6.10 20.44 31.58
CA MET A 19 -5.85 19.96 30.24
C MET A 19 -4.84 20.91 29.56
N ALA A 20 -3.71 20.34 29.15
CA ALA A 20 -2.79 21.04 28.26
C ALA A 20 -3.49 21.31 26.92
N PRO A 21 -3.24 22.47 26.26
CA PRO A 21 -3.79 22.75 24.96
C PRO A 21 -3.29 21.70 23.94
N PRO A 22 -4.11 21.35 22.94
CA PRO A 22 -3.66 20.41 21.91
C PRO A 22 -2.46 21.03 21.21
N ALA A 23 -1.32 20.35 21.31
CA ALA A 23 -0.14 20.68 20.54
C ALA A 23 -0.55 20.65 19.07
N ALA A 24 -0.36 21.77 18.36
CA ALA A 24 -0.47 21.85 16.93
C ALA A 24 0.38 20.71 16.35
N MET A 25 -0.28 19.76 15.72
CA MET A 25 0.41 18.69 14.99
C MET A 25 1.14 19.35 13.82
N ALA A 26 2.42 19.67 14.05
CA ALA A 26 3.35 19.83 12.97
C ALA A 26 3.28 18.50 12.19
N ALA A 27 2.86 18.56 10.95
CA ALA A 27 2.97 17.46 10.01
C ALA A 27 4.47 17.09 9.92
N GLY A 28 4.89 16.21 10.80
CA GLY A 28 6.24 15.69 10.83
C GLY A 28 6.46 14.91 9.56
N ASP A 29 7.41 15.38 8.80
CA ASP A 29 8.05 14.78 7.65
C ASP A 29 8.72 13.46 8.09
N SER A 30 7.90 12.48 8.46
CA SER A 30 8.32 11.13 8.86
C SER A 30 8.21 10.19 7.66
N VAL A 31 8.80 10.60 6.54
CA VAL A 31 9.21 9.67 5.52
C VAL A 31 10.42 8.94 6.10
N MET A 32 10.20 7.73 6.60
CA MET A 32 11.27 6.83 6.98
C MET A 32 12.12 6.56 5.73
N LYS A 33 13.17 7.36 5.53
CA LYS A 33 14.24 7.05 4.59
C LYS A 33 14.83 5.73 5.06
N THR A 34 14.48 4.63 4.40
CA THR A 34 15.19 3.38 4.59
C THR A 34 16.69 3.68 4.43
N LYS A 35 17.50 3.19 5.36
CA LYS A 35 18.94 3.46 5.46
C LYS A 35 19.68 3.22 4.13
N ALA A 36 19.15 2.34 3.27
CA ALA A 36 19.65 2.05 1.93
C ALA A 36 19.37 3.15 0.89
N ALA A 37 18.27 3.91 1.01
CA ALA A 37 17.97 5.01 0.09
C ALA A 37 18.97 6.18 0.21
N ALA A 38 19.66 6.32 1.35
CA ALA A 38 20.68 7.34 1.57
C ALA A 38 22.01 7.05 0.84
N ALA A 39 22.23 5.82 0.37
CA ALA A 39 23.49 5.38 -0.26
C ALA A 39 23.45 5.38 -1.80
N GLY A 40 22.33 5.76 -2.44
CA GLY A 40 22.23 5.80 -3.90
C GLY A 40 22.27 4.43 -4.60
N GLY A 41 22.17 3.33 -3.85
CA GLY A 41 22.13 1.95 -4.37
C GLY A 41 20.72 1.40 -4.53
N ASP A 42 20.61 0.23 -5.17
CA ASP A 42 19.37 -0.52 -5.29
C ASP A 42 18.91 -1.00 -3.90
N VAL A 43 17.61 -0.83 -3.62
CA VAL A 43 16.96 -1.38 -2.42
C VAL A 43 16.34 -2.71 -2.77
N VAL A 44 16.72 -3.76 -2.07
CA VAL A 44 16.20 -5.12 -2.28
C VAL A 44 15.31 -5.51 -1.11
N LEU A 45 14.05 -5.79 -1.40
CA LEU A 45 13.06 -6.23 -0.42
C LEU A 45 12.64 -7.66 -0.68
N THR A 46 12.43 -8.42 0.38
CA THR A 46 11.73 -9.71 0.35
C THR A 46 10.29 -9.49 0.73
N VAL A 47 9.38 -9.76 -0.19
CA VAL A 47 7.93 -9.61 -0.01
C VAL A 47 7.30 -10.97 0.20
N TRP A 48 6.63 -11.15 1.32
CA TRP A 48 5.88 -12.36 1.66
C TRP A 48 4.38 -12.07 1.67
N ARG A 49 3.60 -12.80 0.87
CA ARG A 49 2.13 -12.72 0.79
C ARG A 49 1.47 -13.37 2.00
N LYS A 50 1.82 -12.89 3.20
CA LYS A 50 1.25 -13.35 4.46
C LYS A 50 1.25 -12.20 5.46
N SER A 51 0.15 -12.02 6.19
CA SER A 51 0.11 -11.14 7.35
C SER A 51 0.80 -11.80 8.53
N LEU A 52 1.40 -11.00 9.41
CA LEU A 52 1.91 -11.45 10.71
C LEU A 52 0.77 -11.72 11.71
N LEU A 53 -0.41 -11.17 11.46
CA LEU A 53 -1.58 -11.35 12.32
C LEU A 53 -2.32 -12.65 11.99
N PHE A 54 -2.80 -13.32 13.02
CA PHE A 54 -3.59 -14.53 12.87
C PHE A 54 -4.93 -14.22 12.18
N ASN A 55 -5.36 -15.07 11.26
CA ASN A 55 -6.58 -14.92 10.46
C ASN A 55 -6.63 -13.66 9.56
N CYS A 56 -5.52 -12.92 9.40
CA CYS A 56 -5.42 -11.82 8.48
C CYS A 56 -4.79 -12.25 7.15
N ARG A 57 -5.17 -11.56 6.08
CA ARG A 57 -4.49 -11.58 4.80
C ARG A 57 -3.59 -10.37 4.73
N GLY A 58 -2.56 -10.42 3.92
CA GLY A 58 -1.75 -9.26 3.73
C GLY A 58 -0.37 -9.57 3.22
N PHE A 59 0.54 -8.69 3.57
CA PHE A 59 1.93 -8.77 3.18
C PHE A 59 2.83 -8.45 4.36
N THR A 60 3.96 -9.12 4.39
CA THR A 60 5.08 -8.78 5.27
C THR A 60 6.29 -8.54 4.39
N VAL A 61 6.97 -7.43 4.59
CA VAL A 61 8.08 -6.99 3.76
C VAL A 61 9.32 -6.79 4.60
N PHE A 62 10.38 -7.47 4.22
CA PHE A 62 11.67 -7.43 4.89
C PHE A 62 12.73 -6.81 4.00
N ASP A 63 13.69 -6.12 4.57
CA ASP A 63 14.87 -5.66 3.88
C ASP A 63 15.91 -6.77 3.67
N ALA A 64 17.09 -6.41 3.15
CA ALA A 64 18.19 -7.32 2.92
C ALA A 64 18.81 -7.87 4.22
N SER A 65 18.65 -7.16 5.34
CA SER A 65 19.12 -7.56 6.67
C SER A 65 18.14 -8.52 7.36
N GLY A 66 16.92 -8.65 6.82
CA GLY A 66 15.84 -9.42 7.42
C GLY A 66 14.98 -8.63 8.41
N ASP A 67 15.17 -7.29 8.46
CA ASP A 67 14.37 -6.42 9.29
C ASP A 67 13.02 -6.13 8.62
N LEU A 68 11.96 -6.08 9.45
CA LEU A 68 10.62 -5.70 8.98
C LEU A 68 10.61 -4.24 8.54
N VAL A 69 10.20 -3.96 7.31
CA VAL A 69 10.11 -2.60 6.75
C VAL A 69 8.66 -2.16 6.60
N TYR A 70 7.84 -3.02 5.98
CA TYR A 70 6.42 -2.76 5.77
C TYR A 70 5.56 -3.95 6.11
N ARG A 71 4.31 -3.66 6.41
CA ARG A 71 3.27 -4.67 6.60
C ARG A 71 1.93 -4.21 6.03
N VAL A 72 1.11 -5.17 5.68
CA VAL A 72 -0.28 -5.00 5.29
C VAL A 72 -1.08 -6.06 6.02
N ASP A 73 -2.09 -5.64 6.76
CA ASP A 73 -2.98 -6.52 7.50
C ASP A 73 -4.42 -6.22 7.09
N SER A 74 -5.10 -7.20 6.50
CA SER A 74 -6.50 -7.11 6.10
C SER A 74 -7.30 -8.24 6.70
N TYR A 75 -8.32 -7.91 7.46
CA TYR A 75 -9.26 -8.90 7.97
C TYR A 75 -10.17 -9.43 6.86
N ALA A 76 -10.71 -10.61 7.05
CA ALA A 76 -11.60 -11.23 6.05
C ALA A 76 -12.88 -10.41 5.78
N ALA A 77 -13.30 -9.60 6.75
CA ALA A 77 -14.44 -8.70 6.67
C ALA A 77 -14.13 -7.37 5.97
N ASP A 78 -12.84 -7.04 5.80
CA ASP A 78 -12.45 -5.76 5.21
C ASP A 78 -12.80 -5.70 3.73
N SER A 79 -13.12 -4.51 3.29
CA SER A 79 -13.38 -4.23 1.89
C SER A 79 -12.15 -4.53 1.04
N ARG A 80 -12.28 -5.38 0.02
CA ARG A 80 -11.22 -5.58 -0.98
C ARG A 80 -10.94 -4.32 -1.83
N ALA A 81 -11.71 -3.26 -1.60
CA ALA A 81 -11.57 -2.01 -2.33
C ALA A 81 -10.45 -1.11 -1.79
N GLU A 82 -9.90 -1.45 -0.61
CA GLU A 82 -8.90 -0.62 0.05
C GLU A 82 -7.85 -1.50 0.75
N VAL A 83 -6.58 -1.09 0.65
CA VAL A 83 -5.43 -1.76 1.26
C VAL A 83 -4.50 -0.69 1.82
N VAL A 84 -4.17 -0.80 3.11
CA VAL A 84 -3.28 0.15 3.80
C VAL A 84 -1.88 -0.46 3.93
N LEU A 85 -0.88 0.23 3.40
CA LEU A 85 0.53 -0.06 3.61
C LEU A 85 0.99 0.64 4.87
N MET A 86 1.45 -0.11 5.85
CA MET A 86 1.97 0.38 7.12
C MET A 86 3.48 0.13 7.22
N ASP A 87 4.16 0.95 8.01
CA ASP A 87 5.55 0.70 8.38
C ASP A 87 5.65 -0.45 9.42
N ALA A 88 6.86 -0.73 9.89
CA ALA A 88 7.13 -1.76 10.90
C ALA A 88 6.40 -1.50 12.23
N ALA A 89 6.20 -0.25 12.60
CA ALA A 89 5.47 0.16 13.81
C ALA A 89 3.95 0.07 13.66
N GLY A 90 3.45 -0.14 12.43
CA GLY A 90 2.01 -0.16 12.12
C GLY A 90 1.43 1.20 11.80
N VAL A 91 2.27 2.20 11.54
CA VAL A 91 1.82 3.53 11.12
C VAL A 91 1.50 3.51 9.62
N PRO A 92 0.30 3.98 9.19
CA PRO A 92 -0.08 4.05 7.78
C PRO A 92 0.86 4.96 6.97
N VAL A 93 1.43 4.42 5.90
CA VAL A 93 2.34 5.13 4.97
C VAL A 93 1.60 5.54 3.70
N LEU A 94 0.92 4.57 3.07
CA LEU A 94 0.12 4.78 1.85
C LEU A 94 -1.14 3.94 1.89
N THR A 95 -2.21 4.43 1.28
CA THR A 95 -3.45 3.68 1.07
C THR A 95 -3.70 3.48 -0.42
N VAL A 96 -3.90 2.22 -0.82
CA VAL A 96 -4.24 1.83 -2.19
C VAL A 96 -5.72 1.52 -2.26
N ARG A 97 -6.49 2.34 -2.98
CA ARG A 97 -7.96 2.26 -3.03
C ARG A 97 -8.47 2.08 -4.45
N ARG A 98 -9.44 1.18 -4.63
CA ARG A 98 -10.11 1.01 -5.90
C ARG A 98 -11.01 2.20 -6.21
N LYS A 99 -10.82 2.83 -7.37
CA LYS A 99 -11.72 3.88 -7.85
C LYS A 99 -13.05 3.25 -8.26
N LYS A 100 -14.14 3.65 -7.60
CA LYS A 100 -15.48 3.27 -8.06
C LYS A 100 -15.79 4.05 -9.35
N ALA A 101 -15.87 3.36 -10.47
CA ALA A 101 -16.30 3.98 -11.72
C ALA A 101 -17.82 4.17 -11.68
N ILE A 102 -18.28 5.41 -11.81
CA ILE A 102 -19.70 5.71 -12.06
C ILE A 102 -19.98 5.14 -13.45
N GLY A 103 -20.84 4.13 -13.57
CA GLY A 103 -21.16 3.48 -14.85
C GLY A 103 -20.38 2.19 -15.15
N SER A 104 -19.66 1.59 -14.20
CA SER A 104 -18.92 0.33 -14.39
C SER A 104 -19.81 -0.89 -14.70
N GLN A 105 -21.14 -0.77 -14.61
CA GLN A 105 -22.07 -1.82 -15.03
C GLN A 105 -22.01 -2.10 -16.56
N LEU A 106 -21.46 -1.20 -17.34
CA LEU A 106 -21.31 -1.36 -18.79
C LEU A 106 -19.95 -1.94 -19.21
N GLY A 107 -19.08 -2.36 -18.27
CA GLY A 107 -17.80 -3.00 -18.59
C GLY A 107 -16.75 -2.12 -19.28
N LEU A 108 -17.04 -0.83 -19.53
CA LEU A 108 -16.18 0.08 -20.27
C LEU A 108 -15.11 0.79 -19.44
N GLY A 109 -15.18 0.69 -18.11
CA GLY A 109 -14.21 1.28 -17.18
C GLY A 109 -13.20 0.25 -16.72
N GLY A 110 -11.95 0.32 -17.20
CA GLY A 110 -10.86 -0.53 -16.70
C GLY A 110 -10.63 -0.36 -15.18
N ASP A 111 -10.18 -1.41 -14.50
CA ASP A 111 -9.82 -1.36 -13.09
C ASP A 111 -8.76 -0.28 -12.86
N GLN A 112 -9.10 0.69 -12.01
CA GLN A 112 -8.21 1.79 -11.61
C GLN A 112 -8.07 1.79 -10.09
N TRP A 113 -6.82 1.91 -9.63
CA TRP A 113 -6.48 2.02 -8.22
C TRP A 113 -5.78 3.35 -7.96
N LEU A 114 -6.16 4.01 -6.87
CA LEU A 114 -5.60 5.28 -6.44
C LEU A 114 -4.69 5.06 -5.25
N VAL A 115 -3.54 5.72 -5.23
CA VAL A 115 -2.57 5.69 -4.14
C VAL A 115 -2.66 7.02 -3.41
N HIS A 116 -3.06 6.98 -2.14
CA HIS A 116 -3.19 8.14 -1.26
C HIS A 116 -2.10 8.16 -0.21
N PRO A 117 -1.67 9.34 0.29
CA PRO A 117 -0.73 9.44 1.40
C PRO A 117 -1.42 9.03 2.72
N GLY A 118 -0.72 8.28 3.56
CA GLY A 118 -1.22 7.83 4.86
C GLY A 118 -2.50 6.99 4.75
N GLU A 119 -3.37 7.11 5.75
CA GLU A 119 -4.68 6.44 5.80
C GLU A 119 -5.81 7.31 5.24
N GLU A 120 -5.59 8.61 5.12
CA GLU A 120 -6.64 9.57 4.81
C GLU A 120 -6.92 9.66 3.30
N THR A 121 -7.93 8.92 2.83
CA THR A 121 -8.35 8.92 1.42
C THR A 121 -9.13 10.16 0.98
N ARG A 122 -9.32 11.15 1.86
CA ARG A 122 -9.88 12.47 1.53
C ARG A 122 -8.86 13.37 0.84
N LEU A 123 -7.57 13.13 1.11
CA LEU A 123 -6.49 13.83 0.43
C LEU A 123 -6.45 13.42 -1.05
N PRO A 124 -6.02 14.33 -1.95
CA PRO A 124 -5.87 13.98 -3.35
C PRO A 124 -4.88 12.83 -3.51
N PRO A 125 -5.12 11.87 -4.43
CA PRO A 125 -4.21 10.77 -4.65
C PRO A 125 -2.88 11.27 -5.22
N LEU A 126 -1.80 10.56 -4.87
CA LEU A 126 -0.46 10.79 -5.42
C LEU A 126 -0.33 10.17 -6.81
N TYR A 127 -0.86 8.95 -6.97
CA TYR A 127 -0.79 8.18 -8.21
C TYR A 127 -2.10 7.48 -8.51
N ALA A 128 -2.32 7.21 -9.81
CA ALA A 128 -3.40 6.37 -10.30
C ALA A 128 -2.80 5.20 -11.09
N VAL A 129 -3.07 3.98 -10.67
CA VAL A 129 -2.64 2.76 -11.36
C VAL A 129 -3.81 2.22 -12.18
N LYS A 130 -3.62 2.10 -13.49
CA LYS A 130 -4.64 1.62 -14.43
C LYS A 130 -4.16 0.34 -15.10
N ARG A 131 -5.04 -0.67 -15.13
CA ARG A 131 -4.84 -1.86 -15.97
C ARG A 131 -4.96 -1.49 -17.43
N THR A 132 -4.04 -1.98 -18.27
CA THR A 132 -4.16 -1.86 -19.72
C THR A 132 -5.24 -2.83 -20.20
N PRO A 133 -6.28 -2.38 -20.92
CA PRO A 133 -7.24 -3.29 -21.51
C PRO A 133 -6.51 -4.21 -22.50
N GLN A 134 -6.62 -5.52 -22.32
CA GLN A 134 -6.10 -6.49 -23.28
C GLN A 134 -7.02 -6.51 -24.50
N TYR A 135 -7.01 -5.47 -25.30
CA TYR A 135 -7.59 -5.52 -26.64
C TYR A 135 -6.55 -6.04 -27.61
N VAL A 136 -6.44 -7.37 -27.67
CA VAL A 136 -5.81 -8.05 -28.79
C VAL A 136 -6.78 -7.97 -29.98
N ARG A 137 -6.70 -6.92 -30.76
CA ARG A 137 -7.20 -6.95 -32.14
C ARG A 137 -6.11 -6.39 -33.03
N GLY A 138 -5.35 -7.32 -33.64
CA GLY A 138 -4.35 -7.02 -34.67
C GLY A 138 -2.92 -7.05 -34.18
N GLY A 139 -2.28 -8.21 -34.11
CA GLY A 139 -0.87 -8.45 -34.46
C GLY A 139 0.26 -7.78 -33.63
N GLY A 140 -0.02 -6.96 -32.65
CA GLY A 140 0.99 -6.30 -31.81
C GLY A 140 0.97 -6.85 -30.38
N SER A 141 2.09 -7.40 -29.92
CA SER A 141 2.26 -7.79 -28.51
C SER A 141 2.24 -6.53 -27.63
N VAL A 142 1.10 -6.24 -26.99
CA VAL A 142 1.04 -5.21 -25.94
C VAL A 142 1.80 -5.73 -24.74
N LYS A 143 3.03 -5.27 -24.54
CA LYS A 143 3.91 -5.68 -23.44
C LYS A 143 3.48 -5.05 -22.11
N THR A 144 2.84 -3.88 -22.15
CA THR A 144 2.48 -3.10 -20.97
C THR A 144 1.20 -3.63 -20.33
N MET A 145 1.29 -4.11 -19.09
CA MET A 145 0.16 -4.65 -18.34
C MET A 145 -0.61 -3.58 -17.55
N ALA A 146 0.07 -2.53 -17.11
CA ALA A 146 -0.51 -1.44 -16.36
C ALA A 146 0.30 -0.15 -16.52
N HIS A 147 -0.38 0.99 -16.28
CA HIS A 147 0.22 2.31 -16.27
C HIS A 147 0.01 2.97 -14.90
N VAL A 148 1.02 3.69 -14.43
CA VAL A 148 0.99 4.50 -13.21
C VAL A 148 1.11 5.96 -13.62
N ALA A 149 0.06 6.74 -13.38
CA ALA A 149 0.04 8.16 -13.69
C ALA A 149 0.14 8.97 -12.39
N PRO A 150 1.00 10.00 -12.31
CA PRO A 150 1.03 10.92 -11.17
C PRO A 150 -0.26 11.75 -11.13
N CYS A 151 -0.71 12.10 -9.95
CA CYS A 151 -1.91 12.91 -9.69
C CYS A 151 -1.57 14.11 -8.80
N GLY A 152 -2.30 15.21 -8.95
CA GLY A 152 -2.23 16.35 -8.02
C GLY A 152 -0.82 16.85 -7.73
N VAL A 153 -0.42 16.82 -6.47
CA VAL A 153 0.88 17.33 -6.00
C VAL A 153 2.08 16.59 -6.62
N ALA A 154 1.91 15.32 -6.93
CA ALA A 154 2.97 14.54 -7.59
C ALA A 154 3.31 15.03 -9.00
N LEU A 155 2.41 15.80 -9.64
CA LEU A 155 2.68 16.46 -10.94
C LEU A 155 3.65 17.65 -10.79
N GLY A 156 3.67 18.34 -9.63
CA GLY A 156 4.48 19.54 -9.37
C GLY A 156 5.85 19.27 -8.76
N ALA A 157 6.01 18.20 -8.01
CA ALA A 157 7.24 17.88 -7.29
C ALA A 157 8.29 17.21 -8.20
N GLY A 158 8.96 17.98 -9.06
CA GLY A 158 10.09 17.48 -9.84
C GLY A 158 9.77 16.77 -11.14
N GLY A 159 8.58 16.97 -11.72
CA GLY A 159 8.26 16.52 -13.08
C GLY A 159 8.29 15.01 -13.27
N GLY A 160 7.94 14.24 -12.26
CA GLY A 160 7.87 12.78 -12.33
C GLY A 160 6.94 12.34 -13.47
N GLY A 161 7.50 11.77 -14.52
CA GLY A 161 6.76 11.04 -15.53
C GLY A 161 6.04 9.89 -14.85
N GLY A 162 4.95 9.40 -15.47
CA GLY A 162 4.34 8.16 -15.01
C GLY A 162 5.28 6.97 -15.15
N TYR A 163 4.77 5.81 -14.77
CA TYR A 163 5.49 4.56 -14.96
C TYR A 163 4.65 3.60 -15.81
N GLU A 164 5.36 2.76 -16.57
CA GLU A 164 4.79 1.66 -17.34
C GLU A 164 5.25 0.33 -16.74
N ILE A 165 4.34 -0.62 -16.65
CA ILE A 165 4.64 -1.93 -16.07
C ILE A 165 4.52 -2.99 -17.15
N GLU A 166 5.60 -3.71 -17.40
CA GLU A 166 5.69 -4.77 -18.39
C GLU A 166 5.95 -6.14 -17.74
N GLY A 167 5.52 -7.21 -18.39
CA GLY A 167 5.77 -8.58 -17.95
C GLY A 167 4.55 -9.27 -17.33
N SER A 168 4.75 -10.10 -16.30
CA SER A 168 3.71 -10.90 -15.67
C SER A 168 3.80 -10.90 -14.15
N TYR A 169 2.83 -10.27 -13.50
CA TYR A 169 2.77 -10.27 -12.04
C TYR A 169 2.52 -11.66 -11.45
N LEU A 170 1.69 -12.48 -12.09
CA LEU A 170 1.42 -13.86 -11.65
C LEU A 170 2.66 -14.75 -11.66
N ARG A 171 3.59 -14.50 -12.57
CA ARG A 171 4.88 -15.22 -12.66
C ARG A 171 5.96 -14.58 -11.81
N ARG A 172 5.65 -13.47 -11.10
CA ARG A 172 6.64 -12.67 -10.37
C ARG A 172 7.80 -12.23 -11.27
N SER A 173 7.48 -11.87 -12.51
CA SER A 173 8.44 -11.43 -13.52
C SER A 173 7.86 -10.23 -14.23
N CYS A 174 7.99 -9.04 -13.60
CA CYS A 174 7.57 -7.78 -14.20
C CYS A 174 8.51 -6.65 -13.78
N ALA A 175 8.66 -5.67 -14.67
CA ALA A 175 9.49 -4.49 -14.47
C ALA A 175 8.66 -3.21 -14.59
N VAL A 176 9.00 -2.23 -13.77
CA VAL A 176 8.45 -0.88 -13.76
C VAL A 176 9.44 0.04 -14.45
N TYR A 177 9.01 0.68 -15.51
CA TYR A 177 9.81 1.61 -16.29
C TYR A 177 9.37 3.05 -16.02
N ASP A 178 10.32 3.94 -15.87
CA ASP A 178 10.05 5.38 -16.02
C ASP A 178 9.57 5.63 -17.45
N ALA A 179 8.35 6.17 -17.61
CA ALA A 179 7.72 6.33 -18.93
C ALA A 179 8.48 7.28 -19.85
N ARG A 180 9.24 8.24 -19.30
CA ARG A 180 10.02 9.21 -20.06
C ARG A 180 11.39 8.68 -20.43
N ARG A 181 12.10 8.10 -19.44
CA ARG A 181 13.49 7.67 -19.60
C ARG A 181 13.60 6.25 -20.13
N ARG A 182 12.52 5.47 -20.12
CA ARG A 182 12.49 4.03 -20.43
C ARG A 182 13.50 3.22 -19.59
N ALA A 183 13.93 3.78 -18.47
CA ALA A 183 14.81 3.12 -17.52
C ALA A 183 13.98 2.28 -16.55
N VAL A 184 14.47 1.11 -16.19
CA VAL A 184 13.86 0.28 -15.15
C VAL A 184 14.12 0.93 -13.80
N VAL A 185 13.04 1.21 -13.05
CA VAL A 185 13.08 1.82 -11.72
C VAL A 185 12.66 0.87 -10.61
N ALA A 186 11.94 -0.20 -10.94
CA ALA A 186 11.68 -1.29 -10.01
C ALA A 186 11.44 -2.61 -10.75
N GLU A 187 11.67 -3.74 -10.07
CA GLU A 187 11.44 -5.08 -10.61
C GLU A 187 10.83 -5.99 -9.56
N VAL A 188 9.82 -6.76 -9.96
CA VAL A 188 9.30 -7.89 -9.20
C VAL A 188 9.93 -9.16 -9.78
N GLN A 189 10.65 -9.90 -8.95
CA GLN A 189 11.38 -11.09 -9.33
C GLN A 189 10.92 -12.30 -8.51
N ALA A 190 10.73 -13.45 -9.15
CA ALA A 190 10.48 -14.69 -8.43
C ALA A 190 11.66 -15.02 -7.52
N LYS A 191 11.36 -15.55 -6.33
CA LYS A 191 12.38 -16.13 -5.45
C LYS A 191 12.33 -17.64 -5.65
N GLU A 192 13.37 -18.18 -6.25
CA GLU A 192 13.47 -19.63 -6.50
C GLU A 192 13.32 -20.41 -5.20
N ALA A 193 12.75 -21.60 -5.28
CA ALA A 193 12.52 -22.54 -4.19
C ALA A 193 11.42 -22.22 -3.16
N VAL A 194 10.75 -21.05 -3.22
CA VAL A 194 9.77 -20.67 -2.17
C VAL A 194 8.34 -20.49 -2.73
N GLY A 195 8.14 -20.73 -4.02
CA GLY A 195 6.84 -20.55 -4.68
C GLY A 195 6.49 -19.08 -4.97
N THR A 196 5.23 -18.82 -5.35
CA THR A 196 4.78 -17.49 -5.78
C THR A 196 4.38 -16.55 -4.63
N ASP A 197 4.36 -17.05 -3.39
CA ASP A 197 3.94 -16.28 -2.21
C ASP A 197 5.10 -15.48 -1.60
N VAL A 198 6.34 -15.84 -1.92
CA VAL A 198 7.53 -15.09 -1.54
C VAL A 198 8.26 -14.67 -2.80
N PHE A 199 8.53 -13.39 -2.92
CA PHE A 199 9.21 -12.83 -4.09
C PHE A 199 10.09 -11.65 -3.69
N ARG A 200 10.91 -11.20 -4.61
CA ARG A 200 11.81 -10.07 -4.43
C ARG A 200 11.24 -8.84 -5.13
N LEU A 201 11.34 -7.69 -4.46
CA LEU A 201 11.11 -6.38 -5.06
C LEU A 201 12.44 -5.63 -5.02
N VAL A 202 12.98 -5.32 -6.20
CA VAL A 202 14.18 -4.50 -6.35
C VAL A 202 13.74 -3.11 -6.75
N VAL A 203 14.14 -2.09 -6.00
CA VAL A 203 13.82 -0.68 -6.26
C VAL A 203 15.11 0.08 -6.52
N ARG A 204 15.20 0.72 -7.68
CA ARG A 204 16.37 1.49 -8.10
C ARG A 204 16.24 2.96 -7.72
N PRO A 205 17.34 3.70 -7.67
CA PRO A 205 17.32 5.14 -7.48
C PRO A 205 16.39 5.82 -8.50
N GLY A 206 15.54 6.74 -8.02
CA GLY A 206 14.54 7.45 -8.85
C GLY A 206 13.09 7.00 -8.64
N MET A 207 12.85 5.92 -7.89
CA MET A 207 11.52 5.54 -7.41
C MET A 207 11.53 5.39 -5.89
N GLU A 208 10.54 5.94 -5.22
CA GLU A 208 10.37 5.78 -3.79
C GLU A 208 9.93 4.35 -3.45
N VAL A 209 10.51 3.77 -2.40
CA VAL A 209 10.30 2.37 -2.01
C VAL A 209 8.84 2.10 -1.62
N SER A 210 8.23 3.03 -0.89
CA SER A 210 6.82 2.95 -0.49
C SER A 210 5.88 2.97 -1.72
N VAL A 211 6.19 3.81 -2.72
CA VAL A 211 5.44 3.88 -3.99
C VAL A 211 5.60 2.59 -4.79
N ALA A 212 6.82 2.03 -4.86
CA ALA A 212 7.05 0.73 -5.50
C ALA A 212 6.22 -0.38 -4.84
N MET A 213 6.17 -0.39 -3.50
CA MET A 213 5.34 -1.35 -2.76
C MET A 213 3.83 -1.11 -2.98
N ALA A 214 3.36 0.15 -3.02
CA ALA A 214 1.98 0.47 -3.34
C ALA A 214 1.58 0.01 -4.76
N VAL A 215 2.49 0.11 -5.73
CA VAL A 215 2.30 -0.47 -7.08
C VAL A 215 2.14 -1.98 -7.00
N VAL A 216 2.98 -2.68 -6.23
CA VAL A 216 2.85 -4.15 -6.01
C VAL A 216 1.49 -4.48 -5.41
N LEU A 217 0.99 -3.71 -4.44
CA LEU A 217 -0.34 -3.91 -3.86
C LEU A 217 -1.45 -3.72 -4.89
N ALA A 218 -1.36 -2.68 -5.73
CA ALA A 218 -2.31 -2.47 -6.82
C ALA A 218 -2.30 -3.63 -7.83
N LEU A 219 -1.11 -4.13 -8.19
CA LEU A 219 -0.96 -5.29 -9.08
C LEU A 219 -1.54 -6.56 -8.46
N GLU A 220 -1.37 -6.78 -7.15
CA GLU A 220 -1.99 -7.91 -6.45
C GLU A 220 -3.51 -7.85 -6.53
N GLN A 221 -4.09 -6.66 -6.35
CA GLN A 221 -5.54 -6.48 -6.44
C GLN A 221 -6.08 -6.68 -7.87
N MET A 222 -5.30 -6.32 -8.89
CA MET A 222 -5.71 -6.44 -10.30
C MET A 222 -5.48 -7.83 -10.88
N PHE A 223 -4.40 -8.49 -10.49
CA PHE A 223 -3.90 -9.71 -11.14
C PHE A 223 -3.70 -10.87 -10.18
N GLY A 224 -3.70 -10.64 -8.86
CA GLY A 224 -3.51 -11.69 -7.86
C GLY A 224 -4.58 -12.77 -7.98
N LYS A 225 -4.18 -14.04 -7.79
CA LYS A 225 -5.14 -15.14 -7.72
C LYS A 225 -5.97 -14.99 -6.44
N PRO A 226 -7.30 -15.19 -6.49
CA PRO A 226 -8.07 -15.40 -5.27
C PRO A 226 -7.45 -16.56 -4.51
N SER A 227 -7.21 -16.38 -3.20
CA SER A 227 -6.69 -17.47 -2.37
C SER A 227 -7.70 -18.63 -2.37
N LEU A 228 -7.33 -19.74 -2.98
CA LEU A 228 -8.15 -20.96 -3.05
C LEU A 228 -8.25 -21.70 -1.70
N LEU A 229 -7.61 -21.20 -0.65
CA LEU A 229 -7.60 -21.82 0.69
C LEU A 229 -8.91 -21.65 1.48
N ARG A 230 -10.04 -21.36 0.84
CA ARG A 230 -11.36 -21.29 1.48
C ARG A 230 -12.27 -22.49 1.24
N SER A 231 -11.75 -23.60 0.75
CA SER A 231 -12.60 -24.78 0.47
C SER A 231 -12.47 -25.92 1.48
N TRP A 232 -11.86 -25.70 2.65
CA TRP A 232 -11.70 -26.78 3.65
C TRP A 232 -12.25 -26.37 5.02
N SER A 233 -13.50 -25.94 5.08
CA SER A 233 -14.29 -25.92 6.32
C SER A 233 -15.77 -26.05 5.94
N SER A 234 -16.15 -27.30 5.78
CA SER A 234 -17.52 -27.79 5.97
C SER A 234 -17.45 -28.83 7.05
#